data_225d67f4357192320e7898827c353c9a
#
_entry.id   225d67f4357192320e7898827c353c9a
#
_cell.length_a   1.000
_cell.length_b   1.000
_cell.length_c   1.000
_cell.angle_alpha   90.00
_cell.angle_beta   90.00
_cell.angle_gamma   90.00
#
_symmetry.space_group_name_H-M   'P 1'
#
loop_
_entity.id
_entity.type
_entity.pdbx_description
1 polymer ?
#
loop_
_entity_poly.entity_id
_entity_poly.type
_entity_poly.pdbx_seq_one_letter_code
_entity_poly.pdbx_strand_id
1 'polypeptide(L)'
;MKSKILPLLTILILNSCNTNTNLYKSLRGNALGTTYSVIVETKSNEGLIEDQIDSIFNQVNLSMSTYIDNSIITKVNKSSIPVEVDIHFINVFNKSKEIWLESNGFFDPTAGSLVNFYGLGPEAGSQ
;
A
#
# COMPACT_ATOMS: atom_id res chain seq x y z
N MET A 1 23.59 67.40 -0.87
CA MET A 1 22.96 66.32 -0.09
C MET A 1 22.23 65.35 -1.05
N LYS A 2 22.94 64.55 -1.76
CA LYS A 2 22.40 63.61 -2.75
C LYS A 2 22.96 62.24 -2.47
N SER A 3 22.07 61.19 -2.50
CA SER A 3 22.46 59.80 -2.78
C SER A 3 22.90 58.87 -1.64
N LYS A 4 22.32 58.92 -0.43
CA LYS A 4 22.49 57.83 0.54
C LYS A 4 21.23 56.97 0.79
N ILE A 5 20.11 57.31 0.14
CA ILE A 5 18.81 56.63 0.32
C ILE A 5 18.65 55.48 -0.67
N LEU A 6 19.33 55.53 -1.85
CA LEU A 6 19.20 54.54 -2.92
C LEU A 6 19.72 53.11 -2.56
N PRO A 7 20.86 52.92 -1.85
CA PRO A 7 21.29 51.59 -1.46
C PRO A 7 20.45 50.94 -0.36
N LEU A 8 19.76 51.73 0.49
CA LEU A 8 18.89 51.22 1.54
C LEU A 8 17.59 50.66 0.97
N LEU A 9 17.07 51.22 -0.10
CA LEU A 9 15.85 50.75 -0.78
C LEU A 9 16.06 49.43 -1.53
N THR A 10 17.28 49.18 -2.00
CA THR A 10 17.63 47.95 -2.75
C THR A 10 17.71 46.71 -1.84
N ILE A 11 18.01 46.87 -0.57
CA ILE A 11 18.10 45.80 0.43
C ILE A 11 16.73 45.27 0.87
N LEU A 12 15.69 46.11 0.78
CA LEU A 12 14.33 45.72 1.19
C LEU A 12 13.60 44.76 0.24
N ILE A 13 14.09 44.60 -1.00
CA ILE A 13 13.43 43.80 -2.04
C ILE A 13 13.83 42.32 -2.02
N LEU A 14 14.86 41.94 -1.26
CA LEU A 14 15.41 40.59 -1.25
C LEU A 14 14.76 39.61 -0.26
N ASN A 15 13.76 40.03 0.51
CA ASN A 15 13.09 39.18 1.49
C ASN A 15 11.78 38.54 1.01
N SER A 16 11.51 38.52 -0.29
CA SER A 16 10.32 37.89 -0.84
C SER A 16 10.58 36.46 -1.34
N CYS A 17 11.34 35.66 -0.61
CA CYS A 17 11.28 34.20 -0.74
C CYS A 17 10.18 33.68 0.19
N ASN A 18 8.96 33.67 -0.31
CA ASN A 18 7.88 32.91 0.30
C ASN A 18 8.23 31.43 0.14
N THR A 19 8.71 30.79 1.20
CA THR A 19 8.88 29.34 1.23
C THR A 19 7.49 28.72 1.18
N ASN A 20 7.02 28.41 -0.01
CA ASN A 20 5.90 27.49 -0.19
C ASN A 20 6.32 26.17 0.47
N THR A 21 5.87 25.96 1.70
CA THR A 21 5.95 24.66 2.33
C THR A 21 5.09 23.73 1.46
N ASN A 22 5.76 22.82 0.73
CA ASN A 22 5.06 21.82 -0.05
C ASN A 22 4.14 21.05 0.90
N LEU A 23 2.84 21.26 0.74
CA LEU A 23 1.80 20.53 1.48
C LEU A 23 1.73 19.06 1.04
N TYR A 24 2.26 18.76 -0.16
CA TYR A 24 2.26 17.43 -0.74
C TYR A 24 3.58 16.74 -0.47
N LYS A 25 3.48 15.53 0.07
CA LYS A 25 4.62 14.64 0.30
C LYS A 25 4.45 13.37 -0.51
N SER A 26 5.56 12.85 -1.04
CA SER A 26 5.60 11.60 -1.79
C SER A 26 6.31 10.54 -0.96
N LEU A 27 5.57 9.54 -0.52
CA LEU A 27 6.06 8.37 0.21
C LEU A 27 6.17 7.20 -0.76
N ARG A 28 7.27 6.46 -0.70
CA ARG A 28 7.51 5.32 -1.59
C ARG A 28 8.16 4.19 -0.82
N GLY A 29 7.78 2.96 -1.16
CA GLY A 29 8.34 1.78 -0.52
C GLY A 29 8.03 0.50 -1.28
N ASN A 30 8.33 -0.62 -0.65
CA ASN A 30 8.01 -1.96 -1.13
C ASN A 30 6.96 -2.58 -0.22
N ALA A 31 5.89 -3.12 -0.80
CA ALA A 31 4.87 -3.85 -0.07
C ALA A 31 4.18 -4.87 -0.98
N LEU A 32 3.65 -5.94 -0.40
CA LEU A 32 2.85 -6.95 -1.11
C LEU A 32 3.53 -7.52 -2.37
N GLY A 33 4.86 -7.66 -2.35
CA GLY A 33 5.65 -8.16 -3.48
C GLY A 33 5.88 -7.17 -4.62
N THR A 34 5.52 -5.89 -4.45
CA THR A 34 5.70 -4.82 -5.45
C THR A 34 6.11 -3.51 -4.78
N THR A 35 6.22 -2.43 -5.57
CA THR A 35 6.49 -1.07 -5.07
C THR A 35 5.19 -0.28 -4.95
N TYR A 36 5.15 0.66 -4.00
CA TYR A 36 4.07 1.63 -3.89
C TYR A 36 4.58 3.07 -3.95
N SER A 37 3.69 3.99 -4.33
CA SER A 37 3.90 5.43 -4.25
C SER A 37 2.60 6.09 -3.79
N VAL A 38 2.68 6.84 -2.70
CA VAL A 38 1.56 7.58 -2.10
C VAL A 38 1.90 9.05 -2.09
N ILE A 39 1.03 9.89 -2.63
CA ILE A 39 1.14 11.35 -2.53
C ILE A 39 0.05 11.81 -1.56
N VAL A 40 0.46 12.46 -0.49
CA VAL A 40 -0.43 12.92 0.58
C VAL A 40 -0.26 14.40 0.81
N GLU A 41 -1.37 15.12 0.91
CA GLU A 41 -1.39 16.50 1.39
C GLU A 41 -1.40 16.48 2.92
N THR A 42 -0.29 16.88 3.53
CA THR A 42 -0.19 16.87 4.99
C THR A 42 0.80 17.90 5.52
N LYS A 43 0.47 18.42 6.71
CA LYS A 43 1.40 19.16 7.56
C LYS A 43 1.95 18.28 8.69
N SER A 44 1.51 17.04 8.77
CA SER A 44 1.91 16.08 9.79
C SER A 44 3.33 15.55 9.58
N ASN A 45 3.87 14.89 10.60
CA ASN A 45 5.15 14.23 10.54
C ASN A 45 5.09 13.08 9.52
N GLU A 46 6.02 13.05 8.58
CA GLU A 46 6.16 12.03 7.54
C GLU A 46 6.27 10.62 8.13
N GLY A 47 7.11 10.44 9.15
CA GLY A 47 7.30 9.15 9.80
C GLY A 47 6.02 8.54 10.36
N LEU A 48 5.11 9.36 10.91
CA LEU A 48 3.83 8.86 11.41
C LEU A 48 2.95 8.28 10.29
N ILE A 49 2.99 8.88 9.10
CA ILE A 49 2.20 8.42 7.95
C ILE A 49 2.81 7.15 7.36
N GLU A 50 4.14 7.07 7.28
CA GLU A 50 4.85 5.86 6.86
C GLU A 50 4.54 4.69 7.79
N ASP A 51 4.63 4.87 9.10
CA ASP A 51 4.30 3.85 10.10
C ASP A 51 2.84 3.36 9.96
N GLN A 52 1.91 4.26 9.66
CA GLN A 52 0.50 3.89 9.43
C GLN A 52 0.33 3.07 8.14
N ILE A 53 1.01 3.45 7.05
CA ILE A 53 0.99 2.71 5.79
C ILE A 53 1.58 1.31 5.99
N ASP A 54 2.73 1.20 6.64
CA ASP A 54 3.39 -0.07 6.92
C ASP A 54 2.53 -0.97 7.81
N SER A 55 1.85 -0.39 8.82
CA SER A 55 0.90 -1.11 9.66
C SER A 55 -0.24 -1.72 8.84
N ILE A 56 -0.81 -0.97 7.90
CA ILE A 56 -1.88 -1.46 7.02
C ILE A 56 -1.36 -2.59 6.13
N PHE A 57 -0.20 -2.44 5.51
CA PHE A 57 0.39 -3.49 4.68
C PHE A 57 0.68 -4.76 5.48
N ASN A 58 1.16 -4.64 6.71
CA ASN A 58 1.37 -5.79 7.60
C ASN A 58 0.06 -6.50 7.94
N GLN A 59 -1.02 -5.78 8.22
CA GLN A 59 -2.32 -6.37 8.48
C GLN A 59 -2.84 -7.12 7.25
N VAL A 60 -2.76 -6.52 6.07
CA VAL A 60 -3.15 -7.17 4.81
C VAL A 60 -2.31 -8.42 4.55
N ASN A 61 -1.01 -8.38 4.78
CA ASN A 61 -0.12 -9.54 4.64
C ASN A 61 -0.50 -10.69 5.58
N LEU A 62 -0.75 -10.39 6.85
CA LEU A 62 -1.18 -11.41 7.84
C LEU A 62 -2.56 -11.99 7.51
N SER A 63 -3.40 -11.25 6.82
CA SER A 63 -4.69 -11.72 6.35
C SER A 63 -4.58 -12.55 5.06
N MET A 64 -3.96 -12.02 4.01
CA MET A 64 -4.14 -12.46 2.64
C MET A 64 -2.88 -13.01 1.93
N SER A 65 -1.72 -13.00 2.57
CA SER A 65 -0.51 -13.51 1.91
C SER A 65 -0.46 -15.04 1.93
N THR A 66 -0.42 -15.66 0.77
CA THR A 66 -0.20 -17.10 0.60
C THR A 66 1.26 -17.51 0.82
N TYR A 67 2.19 -16.56 0.96
CA TYR A 67 3.60 -16.77 1.26
C TYR A 67 3.91 -16.73 2.77
N ILE A 68 2.92 -16.41 3.60
CA ILE A 68 3.04 -16.38 5.05
C ILE A 68 2.29 -17.57 5.64
N ASP A 69 3.01 -18.49 6.28
CA ASP A 69 2.46 -19.74 6.80
C ASP A 69 1.33 -19.57 7.82
N ASN A 70 1.40 -18.54 8.65
CA ASN A 70 0.41 -18.27 9.68
C ASN A 70 -0.64 -17.22 9.27
N SER A 71 -0.70 -16.80 7.99
CA SER A 71 -1.73 -15.91 7.48
C SER A 71 -3.12 -16.57 7.53
N ILE A 72 -4.17 -15.74 7.55
CA ILE A 72 -5.55 -16.23 7.56
C ILE A 72 -5.86 -17.03 6.30
N ILE A 73 -5.48 -16.54 5.11
CA ILE A 73 -5.70 -17.25 3.84
C ILE A 73 -5.00 -18.61 3.82
N THR A 74 -3.79 -18.72 4.36
CA THR A 74 -3.07 -20.00 4.44
C THR A 74 -3.78 -20.96 5.39
N LYS A 75 -4.28 -20.49 6.53
CA LYS A 75 -5.08 -21.30 7.46
C LYS A 75 -6.38 -21.77 6.80
N VAL A 76 -7.10 -20.89 6.10
CA VAL A 76 -8.33 -21.22 5.37
C VAL A 76 -8.05 -22.31 4.32
N ASN A 77 -7.00 -22.15 3.55
CA ASN A 77 -6.65 -23.10 2.47
C ASN A 77 -6.22 -24.50 2.99
N LYS A 78 -5.66 -24.56 4.21
CA LYS A 78 -5.17 -25.82 4.82
C LYS A 78 -6.20 -26.48 5.75
N SER A 79 -7.26 -25.77 6.14
CA SER A 79 -8.22 -26.25 7.14
C SER A 79 -9.36 -27.04 6.51
N SER A 80 -9.76 -28.11 7.18
CA SER A 80 -11.02 -28.84 6.88
C SER A 80 -12.18 -28.42 7.79
N ILE A 81 -11.97 -27.48 8.70
CA ILE A 81 -12.97 -26.95 9.63
C ILE A 81 -13.12 -25.43 9.44
N PRO A 82 -14.23 -24.81 9.84
CA PRO A 82 -14.39 -23.36 9.76
C PRO A 82 -13.26 -22.61 10.46
N VAL A 83 -12.75 -21.54 9.81
CA VAL A 83 -11.70 -20.65 10.33
C VAL A 83 -12.31 -19.28 10.50
N GLU A 84 -12.06 -18.64 11.66
CA GLU A 84 -12.39 -17.24 11.88
C GLU A 84 -11.53 -16.34 10.98
N VAL A 85 -12.16 -15.37 10.32
CA VAL A 85 -11.51 -14.47 9.37
C VAL A 85 -11.71 -13.01 9.76
N ASP A 86 -10.75 -12.17 9.37
CA ASP A 86 -10.79 -10.74 9.64
C ASP A 86 -11.52 -9.94 8.54
N ILE A 87 -11.60 -8.62 8.75
CA ILE A 87 -12.28 -7.72 7.81
C ILE A 87 -11.55 -7.61 6.46
N HIS A 88 -10.22 -7.74 6.43
CA HIS A 88 -9.45 -7.70 5.18
C HIS A 88 -9.79 -8.92 4.31
N PHE A 89 -9.85 -10.10 4.92
CA PHE A 89 -10.27 -11.32 4.24
C PHE A 89 -11.69 -11.19 3.68
N ILE A 90 -12.64 -10.72 4.50
CA ILE A 90 -14.05 -10.55 4.10
C ILE A 90 -14.16 -9.61 2.89
N ASN A 91 -13.46 -8.47 2.93
CA ASN A 91 -13.49 -7.48 1.85
C ASN A 91 -12.92 -8.04 0.54
N VAL A 92 -11.76 -8.71 0.60
CA VAL A 92 -11.13 -9.30 -0.58
C VAL A 92 -11.98 -10.45 -1.13
N PHE A 93 -12.52 -11.31 -0.27
CA PHE A 93 -13.40 -12.41 -0.68
C PHE A 93 -14.65 -11.90 -1.40
N ASN A 94 -15.34 -10.92 -0.82
CA ASN A 94 -16.54 -10.34 -1.42
C ASN A 94 -16.25 -9.69 -2.77
N LYS A 95 -15.14 -8.94 -2.89
CA LYS A 95 -14.75 -8.32 -4.15
C LYS A 95 -14.34 -9.35 -5.20
N SER A 96 -13.65 -10.40 -4.79
CA SER A 96 -13.29 -11.51 -5.68
C SER A 96 -14.53 -12.24 -6.22
N LYS A 97 -15.54 -12.46 -5.37
CA LYS A 97 -16.82 -13.05 -5.78
C LYS A 97 -17.56 -12.17 -6.77
N GLU A 98 -17.60 -10.86 -6.54
CA GLU A 98 -18.19 -9.87 -7.46
C GLU A 98 -17.52 -9.96 -8.84
N ILE A 99 -16.20 -9.89 -8.90
CA ILE A 99 -15.43 -9.96 -10.15
C ILE A 99 -15.61 -11.32 -10.84
N TRP A 100 -15.67 -12.42 -10.08
CA TRP A 100 -15.97 -13.74 -10.64
C TRP A 100 -17.32 -13.76 -11.36
N LEU A 101 -18.37 -13.18 -10.77
CA LEU A 101 -19.69 -13.06 -11.38
C LEU A 101 -19.66 -12.15 -12.62
N GLU A 102 -19.06 -10.97 -12.54
CA GLU A 102 -18.99 -10.00 -13.62
C GLU A 102 -18.18 -10.52 -14.82
N SER A 103 -17.13 -11.29 -14.55
CA SER A 103 -16.29 -11.90 -15.60
C SER A 103 -16.87 -13.19 -16.19
N ASN A 104 -18.05 -13.65 -15.78
CA ASN A 104 -18.60 -14.95 -16.14
C ASN A 104 -17.62 -16.11 -15.87
N GLY A 105 -16.85 -16.05 -14.78
CA GLY A 105 -15.89 -17.07 -14.37
C GLY A 105 -14.53 -17.01 -15.05
N PHE A 106 -14.26 -16.02 -15.91
CA PHE A 106 -12.90 -15.81 -16.46
C PHE A 106 -11.87 -15.42 -15.41
N PHE A 107 -12.28 -14.75 -14.36
CA PHE A 107 -11.52 -14.59 -13.13
C PHE A 107 -12.04 -15.61 -12.11
N ASP A 108 -11.15 -16.51 -11.66
CA ASP A 108 -11.50 -17.50 -10.64
C ASP A 108 -10.52 -17.42 -9.46
N PRO A 109 -10.96 -16.92 -8.30
CA PRO A 109 -10.12 -16.83 -7.11
C PRO A 109 -9.78 -18.18 -6.49
N THR A 110 -10.44 -19.27 -6.93
CA THR A 110 -10.19 -20.64 -6.41
C THR A 110 -9.14 -21.40 -7.20
N ALA A 111 -8.55 -20.81 -8.24
CA ALA A 111 -7.56 -21.43 -9.12
C ALA A 111 -6.20 -21.74 -8.45
N GLY A 112 -6.04 -21.48 -7.14
CA GLY A 112 -4.78 -21.63 -6.41
C GLY A 112 -4.13 -23.02 -6.56
N SER A 113 -4.90 -24.09 -6.49
CA SER A 113 -4.39 -25.47 -6.70
C SER A 113 -3.84 -25.69 -8.11
N LEU A 114 -4.48 -25.09 -9.12
CA LEU A 114 -4.03 -25.16 -10.51
C LEU A 114 -2.73 -24.36 -10.70
N VAL A 115 -2.64 -23.18 -10.09
CA VAL A 115 -1.45 -22.32 -10.11
C VAL A 115 -0.25 -23.05 -9.48
N ASN A 116 -0.46 -23.71 -8.34
CA ASN A 116 0.56 -24.54 -7.69
C ASN A 116 0.97 -25.73 -8.55
N PHE A 117 0.01 -26.41 -9.18
CA PHE A 117 0.28 -27.55 -10.09
C PHE A 117 1.20 -27.16 -11.26
N TYR A 118 1.03 -25.97 -11.83
CA TYR A 118 1.91 -25.45 -12.89
C TYR A 118 3.22 -24.83 -12.37
N GLY A 119 3.51 -24.91 -11.09
CA GLY A 119 4.75 -24.37 -10.51
C GLY A 119 4.82 -22.85 -10.45
N LEU A 120 3.68 -22.16 -10.49
CA LEU A 120 3.57 -20.69 -10.46
C LEU A 120 3.12 -20.16 -9.07
N GLY A 121 2.74 -21.04 -8.16
CA GLY A 121 2.25 -20.70 -6.83
C GLY A 121 3.34 -20.73 -5.75
N PRO A 122 3.00 -20.35 -4.51
CA PRO A 122 3.93 -20.36 -3.38
C PRO A 122 4.47 -21.75 -2.99
N GLU A 123 3.79 -22.82 -3.41
CA GLU A 123 4.21 -24.21 -3.20
C GLU A 123 4.97 -24.79 -4.41
N ALA A 124 5.33 -23.96 -5.37
CA ALA A 124 6.13 -24.34 -6.53
C ALA A 124 7.52 -24.81 -6.08
N GLY A 125 7.79 -26.11 -6.23
CA GLY A 125 9.05 -26.75 -5.85
C GLY A 125 8.97 -27.65 -4.61
N SER A 126 7.80 -27.85 -4.03
CA SER A 126 7.56 -28.82 -2.94
C SER A 126 7.14 -30.21 -3.42
N GLN A 127 7.32 -30.52 -4.72
CA GLN A 127 7.09 -31.85 -5.31
C GLN A 127 8.38 -32.63 -5.46
#